data_7793ab95bf7c1d99ff94268e0ba899ea
#
_entry.id   7793ab95bf7c1d99ff94268e0ba899ea
#
_cell.length_a   1.000
_cell.length_b   1.000
_cell.length_c   1.000
_cell.angle_alpha   90.00
_cell.angle_beta   90.00
_cell.angle_gamma   90.00
#
_symmetry.space_group_name_H-M   'P 1'
#
loop_
_entity.id
_entity.type
_entity.pdbx_description
1 polymer ?
#
loop_
_entity_poly.entity_id
_entity_poly.type
_entity_poly.pdbx_seq_one_letter_code
_entity_poly.pdbx_strand_id
1 'polypeptide(L)'
;MTTNWDRFKEAARLGEPDKVPTALIVDSPWLPGYAGIDTLDYFLYPEKWLEINLGLLDRFPDAVWIPGFWLEYGMADLPSAFGARIHYYHDRPPSIEPVTTDIDTWAAAPLPAVEEDGLMPFLLQLYGQMEARLRADGLGINMVAARGPMVNAGFLMGMNDLMMGLVMQPEKISRFLETITTTIINWLHAQLERLQEPEGIMLLDDVVGMISAKHYREMVAPHLQRIFAEFDGLIKIYHNDTPCAHLHEDLANAGFDVFNFTHKVDITEVKRQMGHRVALMGNVAPLDLGVRGTPQEVEEAALTCLDKAAPGGGMILSFGGGVSPETPAENIDAMLRAARNWTGPSGSAGPRES
;
A
#
# COMPACT_ATOMS: atom_id res chain seq x y z
N MET A 1 1.01 -6.16 27.48
CA MET A 1 0.07 -6.84 26.55
C MET A 1 0.60 -6.58 25.13
N THR A 2 0.60 -7.60 24.29
CA THR A 2 1.00 -7.48 22.88
C THR A 2 0.00 -6.60 22.13
N THR A 3 0.44 -5.54 21.46
CA THR A 3 -0.42 -4.66 20.68
C THR A 3 -0.74 -5.28 19.30
N ASN A 4 -1.75 -4.75 18.60
CA ASN A 4 -2.03 -5.20 17.22
C ASN A 4 -0.88 -4.85 16.28
N TRP A 5 -0.18 -3.75 16.53
CA TRP A 5 1.03 -3.39 15.79
C TRP A 5 2.18 -4.38 16.04
N ASP A 6 2.36 -4.87 17.27
CA ASP A 6 3.37 -5.91 17.55
C ASP A 6 3.05 -7.21 16.84
N ARG A 7 1.76 -7.63 16.81
CA ARG A 7 1.30 -8.79 16.04
C ARG A 7 1.55 -8.62 14.53
N PHE A 8 1.29 -7.43 14.01
CA PHE A 8 1.59 -7.10 12.63
C PHE A 8 3.09 -7.25 12.33
N LYS A 9 3.96 -6.68 13.18
CA LYS A 9 5.42 -6.81 13.05
C LYS A 9 5.90 -8.28 13.13
N GLU A 10 5.30 -9.07 13.99
CA GLU A 10 5.61 -10.49 14.12
C GLU A 10 5.20 -11.25 12.85
N ALA A 11 3.97 -11.04 12.36
CA ALA A 11 3.51 -11.64 11.12
C ALA A 11 4.34 -11.19 9.90
N ALA A 12 4.70 -9.90 9.82
CA ALA A 12 5.56 -9.35 8.76
C ALA A 12 6.94 -10.03 8.68
N ARG A 13 7.41 -10.57 9.81
CA ARG A 13 8.67 -11.36 9.91
C ARG A 13 8.45 -12.87 9.80
N LEU A 14 7.35 -13.28 9.18
CA LEU A 14 6.92 -14.68 9.02
C LEU A 14 6.63 -15.41 10.34
N GLY A 15 6.46 -14.69 11.44
CA GLY A 15 6.07 -15.25 12.73
C GLY A 15 4.60 -15.66 12.78
N GLU A 16 4.24 -16.36 13.85
CA GLU A 16 2.88 -16.83 14.14
C GLU A 16 2.40 -16.15 15.44
N PRO A 17 1.85 -14.91 15.36
CA PRO A 17 1.40 -14.17 16.54
C PRO A 17 0.23 -14.88 17.22
N ASP A 18 0.00 -14.57 18.52
CA ASP A 18 -1.10 -15.13 19.33
C ASP A 18 -2.48 -14.93 18.70
N LYS A 19 -2.62 -13.92 17.84
CA LYS A 19 -3.79 -13.67 16.98
C LYS A 19 -3.33 -13.12 15.64
N VAL A 20 -3.96 -13.56 14.55
CA VAL A 20 -3.69 -13.00 13.22
C VAL A 20 -4.12 -11.53 13.20
N PRO A 21 -3.21 -10.59 12.89
CA PRO A 21 -3.56 -9.18 12.82
C PRO A 21 -4.43 -8.90 11.60
N THR A 22 -5.37 -7.96 11.74
CA THR A 22 -6.08 -7.36 10.61
C THR A 22 -5.46 -6.01 10.29
N ALA A 23 -4.92 -5.86 9.09
CA ALA A 23 -4.34 -4.61 8.63
C ALA A 23 -5.01 -4.15 7.33
N LEU A 24 -5.41 -2.87 7.27
CA LEU A 24 -6.20 -2.32 6.18
C LEU A 24 -5.49 -1.11 5.57
N ILE A 25 -5.33 -1.11 4.25
CA ILE A 25 -4.82 0.04 3.52
C ILE A 25 -5.96 1.06 3.37
N VAL A 26 -5.74 2.25 3.91
CA VAL A 26 -6.70 3.35 3.85
C VAL A 26 -6.04 4.63 3.33
N ASP A 27 -6.75 5.29 2.45
CA ASP A 27 -6.28 6.47 1.75
C ASP A 27 -7.44 7.40 1.35
N SER A 28 -7.12 8.46 0.62
CA SER A 28 -8.09 9.45 0.16
C SER A 28 -9.25 8.94 -0.70
N PRO A 29 -9.21 7.81 -1.40
CA PRO A 29 -10.38 7.21 -2.03
C PRO A 29 -11.52 6.87 -1.07
N TRP A 30 -11.21 6.39 0.14
CA TRP A 30 -12.24 5.94 1.10
C TRP A 30 -12.53 6.95 2.21
N LEU A 31 -11.48 7.52 2.82
CA LEU A 31 -11.58 8.31 4.05
C LEU A 31 -12.54 9.51 3.98
N PRO A 32 -12.50 10.37 2.95
CA PRO A 32 -13.44 11.49 2.85
C PRO A 32 -14.90 11.04 2.78
N GLY A 33 -15.20 10.06 1.93
CA GLY A 33 -16.54 9.51 1.78
C GLY A 33 -17.05 8.85 3.06
N TYR A 34 -16.19 8.10 3.76
CA TYR A 34 -16.52 7.50 5.05
C TYR A 34 -16.86 8.56 6.11
N ALA A 35 -16.12 9.65 6.14
CA ALA A 35 -16.34 10.77 7.06
C ALA A 35 -17.46 11.73 6.62
N GLY A 36 -18.01 11.57 5.43
CA GLY A 36 -19.06 12.44 4.89
C GLY A 36 -18.59 13.85 4.56
N ILE A 37 -17.29 14.00 4.18
CA ILE A 37 -16.72 15.28 3.78
C ILE A 37 -16.28 15.27 2.32
N ASP A 38 -16.05 16.47 1.79
CA ASP A 38 -15.49 16.69 0.46
C ASP A 38 -14.01 16.27 0.41
N THR A 39 -13.58 15.65 -0.69
CA THR A 39 -12.17 15.22 -0.89
C THR A 39 -11.20 16.40 -0.86
N LEU A 40 -11.60 17.58 -1.39
CA LEU A 40 -10.78 18.77 -1.31
C LEU A 40 -10.65 19.27 0.13
N ASP A 41 -11.71 19.20 0.93
CA ASP A 41 -11.68 19.53 2.35
C ASP A 41 -10.72 18.63 3.12
N TYR A 42 -10.70 17.33 2.79
CA TYR A 42 -9.78 16.37 3.39
C TYR A 42 -8.31 16.72 3.11
N PHE A 43 -8.00 17.17 1.90
CA PHE A 43 -6.65 17.60 1.52
C PHE A 43 -6.27 18.98 2.05
N LEU A 44 -7.23 19.89 2.13
CA LEU A 44 -6.98 21.31 2.44
C LEU A 44 -6.90 21.59 3.94
N TYR A 45 -7.66 20.85 4.76
CA TYR A 45 -7.79 21.10 6.19
C TYR A 45 -7.14 19.99 7.03
N PRO A 46 -5.87 20.17 7.45
CA PRO A 46 -5.15 19.17 8.24
C PRO A 46 -5.88 18.77 9.53
N GLU A 47 -6.65 19.66 10.13
CA GLU A 47 -7.44 19.33 11.34
C GLU A 47 -8.56 18.33 11.03
N LYS A 48 -9.22 18.44 9.88
CA LYS A 48 -10.22 17.44 9.44
C LYS A 48 -9.57 16.09 9.16
N TRP A 49 -8.43 16.10 8.45
CA TRP A 49 -7.63 14.91 8.22
C TRP A 49 -7.25 14.21 9.54
N LEU A 50 -6.76 14.99 10.52
CA LEU A 50 -6.37 14.46 11.83
C LEU A 50 -7.57 13.86 12.58
N GLU A 51 -8.70 14.60 12.66
CA GLU A 51 -9.94 14.16 13.31
C GLU A 51 -10.44 12.82 12.73
N ILE A 52 -10.45 12.69 11.40
CA ILE A 52 -10.89 11.47 10.71
C ILE A 52 -9.97 10.30 11.06
N ASN A 53 -8.67 10.48 10.99
CA ASN A 53 -7.70 9.41 11.28
C ASN A 53 -7.73 8.99 12.76
N LEU A 54 -7.88 9.93 13.69
CA LEU A 54 -8.06 9.61 15.11
C LEU A 54 -9.38 8.87 15.34
N GLY A 55 -10.45 9.29 14.69
CA GLY A 55 -11.75 8.61 14.75
C GLY A 55 -11.71 7.16 14.29
N LEU A 56 -10.81 6.79 13.37
CA LEU A 56 -10.60 5.39 12.98
C LEU A 56 -10.03 4.56 14.13
N LEU A 57 -9.06 5.10 14.88
CA LEU A 57 -8.47 4.38 16.02
C LEU A 57 -9.51 4.09 17.09
N ASP A 58 -10.38 5.06 17.37
CA ASP A 58 -11.45 4.91 18.36
C ASP A 58 -12.53 3.94 17.87
N ARG A 59 -12.90 4.02 16.60
CA ARG A 59 -13.98 3.20 16.02
C ARG A 59 -13.58 1.75 15.80
N PHE A 60 -12.31 1.50 15.44
CA PHE A 60 -11.81 0.19 15.07
C PHE A 60 -10.50 -0.13 15.81
N PRO A 61 -10.52 -0.28 17.15
CA PRO A 61 -9.32 -0.43 17.96
C PRO A 61 -8.53 -1.72 17.70
N ASP A 62 -9.15 -2.70 17.03
CA ASP A 62 -8.51 -3.96 16.69
C ASP A 62 -7.82 -3.92 15.29
N ALA A 63 -8.03 -2.86 14.51
CA ALA A 63 -7.41 -2.71 13.20
C ALA A 63 -6.01 -2.10 13.28
N VAL A 64 -5.13 -2.52 12.36
CA VAL A 64 -3.91 -1.81 12.01
C VAL A 64 -4.17 -1.05 10.70
N TRP A 65 -3.96 0.26 10.71
CA TRP A 65 -4.14 1.09 9.52
C TRP A 65 -2.81 1.23 8.79
N ILE A 66 -2.79 0.99 7.49
CA ILE A 66 -1.60 0.99 6.65
C ILE A 66 -1.74 2.07 5.56
N PRO A 67 -0.73 2.93 5.39
CA PRO A 67 0.45 3.12 6.23
C PRO A 67 0.14 3.74 7.61
N GLY A 68 -1.09 4.17 7.84
CA GLY A 68 -1.57 4.88 9.02
C GLY A 68 -1.14 6.35 9.04
N PHE A 69 -2.10 7.25 9.25
CA PHE A 69 -1.85 8.69 9.18
C PHE A 69 -1.14 9.12 7.88
N TRP A 70 -1.58 8.57 6.75
CA TRP A 70 -0.97 8.87 5.46
C TRP A 70 -1.33 10.27 4.98
N LEU A 71 -0.31 11.11 4.86
CA LEU A 71 -0.40 12.44 4.25
C LEU A 71 -0.09 12.33 2.77
N GLU A 72 -1.09 12.57 1.95
CA GLU A 72 -1.00 12.48 0.48
C GLU A 72 -1.94 13.49 -0.18
N TYR A 73 -1.69 13.75 -1.45
CA TYR A 73 -2.67 14.38 -2.36
C TYR A 73 -3.06 13.36 -3.46
N GLY A 74 -3.50 12.19 -3.02
CA GLY A 74 -3.77 11.06 -3.90
C GLY A 74 -2.50 10.57 -4.62
N MET A 75 -2.57 10.45 -5.94
CA MET A 75 -1.44 10.00 -6.77
C MET A 75 -0.58 11.15 -7.30
N ALA A 76 -0.81 12.39 -6.82
CA ALA A 76 -0.25 13.59 -7.42
C ALA A 76 1.16 13.95 -6.95
N ASP A 77 1.60 13.43 -5.80
CA ASP A 77 2.79 13.90 -5.09
C ASP A 77 4.04 13.90 -5.99
N LEU A 78 4.52 12.75 -6.39
CA LEU A 78 5.70 12.61 -7.23
C LEU A 78 5.48 13.14 -8.67
N PRO A 79 4.38 12.85 -9.36
CA PRO A 79 4.14 13.40 -10.70
C PRO A 79 4.16 14.93 -10.76
N SER A 80 3.72 15.61 -9.69
CA SER A 80 3.76 17.09 -9.62
C SER A 80 5.17 17.65 -9.72
N ALA A 81 6.16 16.98 -9.14
CA ALA A 81 7.57 17.40 -9.19
C ALA A 81 8.18 17.25 -10.59
N PHE A 82 7.58 16.44 -11.47
CA PHE A 82 7.93 16.35 -12.88
C PHE A 82 7.10 17.29 -13.77
N GLY A 83 6.32 18.19 -13.17
CA GLY A 83 5.52 19.18 -13.89
C GLY A 83 4.18 18.64 -14.43
N ALA A 84 3.70 17.51 -13.93
CA ALA A 84 2.41 16.98 -14.33
C ALA A 84 1.27 17.93 -13.94
N ARG A 85 0.29 18.07 -14.83
CA ARG A 85 -0.94 18.78 -14.54
C ARG A 85 -1.86 17.90 -13.73
N ILE A 86 -2.32 18.43 -12.58
CA ILE A 86 -3.18 17.73 -11.65
C ILE A 86 -4.60 18.33 -11.71
N HIS A 87 -5.60 17.46 -11.81
CA HIS A 87 -7.00 17.83 -11.74
C HIS A 87 -7.59 17.35 -10.42
N TYR A 88 -8.07 18.27 -9.59
CA TYR A 88 -8.69 17.98 -8.30
C TYR A 88 -10.20 17.94 -8.40
N TYR A 89 -10.83 17.08 -7.61
CA TYR A 89 -12.27 16.86 -7.59
C TYR A 89 -12.81 16.87 -6.17
N HIS A 90 -14.11 17.16 -6.04
CA HIS A 90 -14.81 17.18 -4.75
C HIS A 90 -15.14 15.78 -4.22
N ASP A 91 -15.38 14.83 -5.11
CA ASP A 91 -16.00 13.54 -4.84
C ASP A 91 -15.07 12.33 -5.08
N ARG A 92 -13.82 12.57 -5.47
CA ARG A 92 -12.87 11.51 -5.81
C ARG A 92 -11.43 12.02 -5.77
N PRO A 93 -10.43 11.09 -5.73
CA PRO A 93 -9.03 11.44 -5.82
C PRO A 93 -8.67 12.21 -7.09
N PRO A 94 -7.57 12.98 -7.06
CA PRO A 94 -7.09 13.72 -8.22
C PRO A 94 -6.71 12.79 -9.39
N SER A 95 -6.81 13.31 -10.59
CA SER A 95 -6.26 12.67 -11.78
C SER A 95 -5.05 13.43 -12.31
N ILE A 96 -4.14 12.68 -12.95
CA ILE A 96 -2.89 13.20 -13.51
C ILE A 96 -3.00 13.18 -15.03
N GLU A 97 -2.69 14.30 -15.65
CA GLU A 97 -2.56 14.40 -17.09
C GLU A 97 -1.11 14.10 -17.49
N PRO A 98 -0.85 13.15 -18.41
CA PRO A 98 0.49 12.87 -18.87
C PRO A 98 1.19 14.13 -19.39
N VAL A 99 2.46 14.30 -19.03
CA VAL A 99 3.23 15.50 -19.39
C VAL A 99 3.63 15.48 -20.85
N THR A 100 4.19 14.36 -21.30
CA THR A 100 4.58 14.12 -22.71
C THR A 100 4.75 12.63 -22.98
N THR A 101 4.44 12.23 -24.20
CA THR A 101 4.72 10.88 -24.71
C THR A 101 6.12 10.74 -25.32
N ASP A 102 6.87 11.83 -25.40
CA ASP A 102 8.23 11.83 -25.94
C ASP A 102 9.24 11.23 -24.95
N ILE A 103 9.68 10.03 -25.25
CA ILE A 103 10.64 9.29 -24.43
C ILE A 103 12.02 9.96 -24.37
N ASP A 104 12.41 10.75 -25.35
CA ASP A 104 13.68 11.46 -25.31
C ASP A 104 13.68 12.54 -24.24
N THR A 105 12.55 13.21 -24.06
CA THR A 105 12.34 14.14 -22.94
C THR A 105 12.51 13.42 -21.60
N TRP A 106 11.89 12.25 -21.44
CA TRP A 106 11.97 11.48 -20.19
C TRP A 106 13.35 10.89 -19.93
N ALA A 107 14.02 10.38 -20.96
CA ALA A 107 15.37 9.83 -20.83
C ALA A 107 16.43 10.89 -20.44
N ALA A 108 16.10 12.17 -20.61
CA ALA A 108 16.92 13.32 -20.24
C ALA A 108 16.34 14.14 -19.07
N ALA A 109 15.26 13.68 -18.45
CA ALA A 109 14.58 14.40 -17.38
C ALA A 109 15.53 14.66 -16.18
N PRO A 110 15.58 15.87 -15.66
CA PRO A 110 16.36 16.16 -14.47
C PRO A 110 15.77 15.44 -13.25
N LEU A 111 16.62 15.18 -12.26
CA LEU A 111 16.16 14.65 -10.98
C LEU A 111 15.46 15.77 -10.20
N PRO A 112 14.19 15.60 -9.80
CA PRO A 112 13.50 16.59 -8.97
C PRO A 112 14.12 16.75 -7.59
N ALA A 113 14.09 17.98 -7.09
CA ALA A 113 14.44 18.31 -5.71
C ALA A 113 13.20 18.16 -4.81
N VAL A 114 13.14 17.09 -4.02
CA VAL A 114 11.96 16.75 -3.21
C VAL A 114 11.58 17.81 -2.16
N GLU A 115 12.52 18.66 -1.77
CA GLU A 115 12.31 19.77 -0.84
C GLU A 115 11.79 21.04 -1.52
N GLU A 116 11.78 21.11 -2.87
CA GLU A 116 11.49 22.32 -3.61
C GLU A 116 10.45 22.15 -4.71
N ASP A 117 10.34 20.93 -5.31
CA ASP A 117 9.56 20.72 -6.50
C ASP A 117 8.14 20.16 -6.23
N GLY A 118 7.18 20.66 -6.99
CA GLY A 118 5.80 20.19 -6.99
C GLY A 118 5.07 20.35 -5.66
N LEU A 119 4.33 19.33 -5.27
CA LEU A 119 3.56 19.27 -4.01
C LEU A 119 4.36 18.71 -2.84
N MET A 120 5.53 18.12 -3.10
CA MET A 120 6.34 17.44 -2.09
C MET A 120 6.72 18.33 -0.90
N PRO A 121 7.21 19.58 -1.07
CA PRO A 121 7.56 20.44 0.06
C PRO A 121 6.37 20.76 0.99
N PHE A 122 5.16 20.86 0.45
CA PHE A 122 3.96 21.07 1.25
C PHE A 122 3.64 19.85 2.11
N LEU A 123 3.75 18.66 1.54
CA LEU A 123 3.53 17.41 2.27
C LEU A 123 4.59 17.18 3.34
N LEU A 124 5.86 17.46 3.06
CA LEU A 124 6.93 17.37 4.06
C LEU A 124 6.67 18.31 5.24
N GLN A 125 6.19 19.51 4.98
CA GLN A 125 5.81 20.43 6.04
C GLN A 125 4.63 19.89 6.86
N LEU A 126 3.63 19.29 6.22
CA LEU A 126 2.50 18.67 6.90
C LEU A 126 2.93 17.45 7.72
N TYR A 127 3.81 16.59 7.20
CA TYR A 127 4.36 15.46 7.96
C TYR A 127 4.99 15.93 9.27
N GLY A 128 5.85 16.95 9.24
CA GLY A 128 6.47 17.50 10.44
C GLY A 128 5.46 18.07 11.44
N GLN A 129 4.45 18.78 10.95
CA GLN A 129 3.40 19.37 11.80
C GLN A 129 2.51 18.29 12.44
N MET A 130 2.07 17.32 11.65
CA MET A 130 1.16 16.27 12.14
C MET A 130 1.89 15.28 13.04
N GLU A 131 3.13 14.93 12.75
CA GLU A 131 3.96 14.12 13.66
C GLU A 131 4.10 14.79 15.03
N ALA A 132 4.43 16.09 15.06
CA ALA A 132 4.53 16.83 16.32
C ALA A 132 3.20 16.85 17.09
N ARG A 133 2.08 16.97 16.37
CA ARG A 133 0.75 16.96 16.96
C ARG A 133 0.39 15.60 17.54
N LEU A 134 0.60 14.53 16.78
CA LEU A 134 0.33 13.15 17.20
C LEU A 134 1.19 12.74 18.40
N ARG A 135 2.47 13.15 18.44
CA ARG A 135 3.38 12.86 19.55
C ARG A 135 2.93 13.51 20.86
N ALA A 136 2.29 14.66 20.81
CA ALA A 136 1.72 15.29 21.99
C ALA A 136 0.62 14.43 22.66
N ASP A 137 -0.05 13.59 21.88
CA ASP A 137 -1.09 12.66 22.32
C ASP A 137 -0.56 11.22 22.52
N GLY A 138 0.77 11.02 22.45
CA GLY A 138 1.43 9.70 22.61
C GLY A 138 1.28 8.78 21.40
N LEU A 139 0.90 9.34 20.25
CA LEU A 139 0.80 8.66 18.95
C LEU A 139 1.98 9.06 18.04
N GLY A 140 2.03 8.53 16.82
CA GLY A 140 3.02 8.90 15.82
C GLY A 140 2.72 8.28 14.47
N ILE A 141 3.39 8.78 13.45
CA ILE A 141 3.33 8.20 12.10
C ILE A 141 4.40 7.11 12.00
N ASN A 142 3.98 5.86 11.94
CA ASN A 142 4.92 4.73 11.97
C ASN A 142 5.45 4.37 10.58
N MET A 143 4.77 4.79 9.51
CA MET A 143 5.09 4.34 8.16
C MET A 143 4.82 5.45 7.15
N VAL A 144 5.66 5.50 6.11
CA VAL A 144 5.46 6.38 4.96
C VAL A 144 5.22 5.56 3.69
N ALA A 145 4.70 6.21 2.65
CA ALA A 145 4.40 5.52 1.41
C ALA A 145 4.79 6.33 0.16
N ALA A 146 4.99 5.60 -0.93
CA ALA A 146 5.16 6.17 -2.26
C ALA A 146 4.56 5.25 -3.34
N ARG A 147 4.17 5.84 -4.47
CA ARG A 147 3.85 5.07 -5.69
C ARG A 147 5.15 4.58 -6.33
N GLY A 148 5.12 3.36 -6.88
CA GLY A 148 6.29 2.72 -7.46
C GLY A 148 6.73 3.25 -8.81
N PRO A 149 7.87 2.75 -9.33
CA PRO A 149 8.46 3.26 -10.57
C PRO A 149 7.55 3.15 -11.78
N MET A 150 6.87 2.02 -11.96
CA MET A 150 6.03 1.78 -13.13
C MET A 150 4.74 2.58 -13.10
N VAL A 151 4.11 2.72 -11.93
CA VAL A 151 2.91 3.56 -11.76
C VAL A 151 3.23 5.02 -12.08
N ASN A 152 4.32 5.55 -11.53
CA ASN A 152 4.73 6.93 -11.80
C ASN A 152 5.11 7.17 -13.26
N ALA A 153 5.82 6.23 -13.90
CA ALA A 153 6.11 6.30 -15.32
C ALA A 153 4.84 6.32 -16.16
N GLY A 154 3.85 5.51 -15.80
CA GLY A 154 2.54 5.47 -16.46
C GLY A 154 1.76 6.78 -16.32
N PHE A 155 1.80 7.44 -15.17
CA PHE A 155 1.17 8.76 -14.96
C PHE A 155 1.85 9.84 -15.79
N LEU A 156 3.18 9.84 -15.84
CA LEU A 156 3.95 10.89 -16.49
C LEU A 156 3.95 10.79 -18.02
N MET A 157 4.04 9.57 -18.54
CA MET A 157 4.19 9.31 -19.98
C MET A 157 2.88 8.87 -20.65
N GLY A 158 1.95 8.33 -19.88
CA GLY A 158 0.79 7.61 -20.40
C GLY A 158 1.06 6.10 -20.50
N MET A 159 0.06 5.31 -20.12
CA MET A 159 0.20 3.86 -20.02
C MET A 159 0.57 3.19 -21.35
N ASN A 160 -0.09 3.57 -22.43
CA ASN A 160 0.18 2.97 -23.76
C ASN A 160 1.60 3.24 -24.23
N ASP A 161 2.07 4.47 -24.06
CA ASP A 161 3.42 4.89 -24.51
C ASP A 161 4.50 4.25 -23.64
N LEU A 162 4.25 4.09 -22.33
CA LEU A 162 5.13 3.32 -21.44
C LEU A 162 5.25 1.87 -21.91
N MET A 163 4.13 1.18 -22.18
CA MET A 163 4.15 -0.22 -22.60
C MET A 163 4.83 -0.40 -23.97
N MET A 164 4.61 0.52 -24.90
CA MET A 164 5.33 0.53 -26.17
C MET A 164 6.82 0.81 -25.98
N GLY A 165 7.17 1.77 -25.13
CA GLY A 165 8.54 2.14 -24.82
C GLY A 165 9.37 0.99 -24.25
N LEU A 166 8.78 0.17 -23.35
CA LEU A 166 9.43 -1.03 -22.79
C LEU A 166 9.92 -1.99 -23.88
N VAL A 167 9.20 -2.08 -25.00
CA VAL A 167 9.53 -2.99 -26.11
C VAL A 167 10.42 -2.31 -27.15
N MET A 168 10.08 -1.07 -27.53
CA MET A 168 10.70 -0.40 -28.67
C MET A 168 11.96 0.41 -28.31
N GLN A 169 12.06 0.89 -27.07
CA GLN A 169 13.12 1.79 -26.61
C GLN A 169 13.56 1.49 -25.16
N PRO A 170 13.91 0.23 -24.85
CA PRO A 170 14.15 -0.23 -23.47
C PRO A 170 15.23 0.57 -22.74
N GLU A 171 16.30 0.97 -23.45
CA GLU A 171 17.39 1.76 -22.83
C GLU A 171 16.95 3.15 -22.37
N LYS A 172 16.02 3.79 -23.10
CA LYS A 172 15.49 5.10 -22.72
C LYS A 172 14.53 4.98 -21.56
N ILE A 173 13.64 3.97 -21.59
CA ILE A 173 12.75 3.66 -20.47
C ILE A 173 13.57 3.33 -19.20
N SER A 174 14.66 2.56 -19.33
CA SER A 174 15.53 2.26 -18.18
C SER A 174 16.11 3.53 -17.54
N ARG A 175 16.56 4.52 -18.35
CA ARG A 175 17.03 5.80 -17.81
C ARG A 175 15.90 6.58 -17.13
N PHE A 176 14.72 6.58 -17.68
CA PHE A 176 13.56 7.22 -17.08
C PHE A 176 13.17 6.59 -15.76
N LEU A 177 13.10 5.25 -15.69
CA LEU A 177 12.86 4.51 -14.46
C LEU A 177 13.95 4.75 -13.41
N GLU A 178 15.20 4.93 -13.82
CA GLU A 178 16.30 5.28 -12.91
C GLU A 178 16.08 6.64 -12.23
N THR A 179 15.67 7.66 -13.00
CA THR A 179 15.33 8.98 -12.47
C THR A 179 14.15 8.90 -11.49
N ILE A 180 13.07 8.19 -11.87
CA ILE A 180 11.91 8.00 -10.99
C ILE A 180 12.30 7.25 -9.72
N THR A 181 13.08 6.16 -9.85
CA THR A 181 13.53 5.35 -8.70
C THR A 181 14.33 6.18 -7.71
N THR A 182 15.25 6.99 -8.21
CA THR A 182 16.05 7.90 -7.36
C THR A 182 15.16 8.95 -6.68
N THR A 183 14.16 9.49 -7.41
CA THR A 183 13.19 10.42 -6.82
C THR A 183 12.35 9.75 -5.73
N ILE A 184 11.90 8.50 -5.93
CA ILE A 184 11.15 7.73 -4.92
C ILE A 184 12.00 7.53 -3.65
N ILE A 185 13.25 7.14 -3.79
CA ILE A 185 14.16 6.95 -2.66
C ILE A 185 14.33 8.26 -1.89
N ASN A 186 14.64 9.35 -2.58
CA ASN A 186 14.78 10.67 -1.97
C ASN A 186 13.48 11.11 -1.27
N TRP A 187 12.34 10.84 -1.90
CA TRP A 187 11.02 11.17 -1.35
C TRP A 187 10.70 10.40 -0.07
N LEU A 188 10.96 9.09 -0.04
CA LEU A 188 10.77 8.28 1.15
C LEU A 188 11.72 8.71 2.28
N HIS A 189 12.99 8.99 2.00
CA HIS A 189 13.93 9.53 2.99
C HIS A 189 13.45 10.87 3.56
N ALA A 190 13.05 11.81 2.70
CA ALA A 190 12.59 13.11 3.15
C ALA A 190 11.33 13.03 4.04
N GLN A 191 10.41 12.09 3.76
CA GLN A 191 9.27 11.81 4.64
C GLN A 191 9.74 11.22 5.99
N LEU A 192 10.61 10.20 5.98
CA LEU A 192 11.11 9.54 7.18
C LEU A 192 11.86 10.52 8.11
N GLU A 193 12.61 11.47 7.55
CA GLU A 193 13.32 12.51 8.31
C GLU A 193 12.38 13.46 9.07
N ARG A 194 11.10 13.52 8.73
CA ARG A 194 10.07 14.30 9.45
C ARG A 194 9.48 13.55 10.64
N LEU A 195 9.78 12.25 10.78
CA LEU A 195 9.20 11.35 11.79
C LEU A 195 10.23 11.04 12.88
N GLN A 196 9.75 10.80 14.10
CA GLN A 196 10.64 10.48 15.23
C GLN A 196 11.02 9.00 15.28
N GLU A 197 10.07 8.11 15.06
CA GLU A 197 10.24 6.65 15.22
C GLU A 197 9.55 5.90 14.09
N PRO A 198 9.96 6.11 12.83
CA PRO A 198 9.37 5.36 11.73
C PRO A 198 9.78 3.88 11.79
N GLU A 199 8.83 2.99 11.51
CA GLU A 199 9.03 1.54 11.55
C GLU A 199 8.86 0.87 10.18
N GLY A 200 8.40 1.59 9.15
CA GLY A 200 8.20 0.98 7.84
C GLY A 200 7.99 1.94 6.67
N ILE A 201 7.99 1.34 5.49
CA ILE A 201 7.62 1.97 4.22
C ILE A 201 6.61 1.12 3.46
N MET A 202 5.78 1.75 2.64
CA MET A 202 4.90 1.07 1.70
C MET A 202 5.14 1.58 0.27
N LEU A 203 5.31 0.66 -0.67
CA LEU A 203 5.42 0.96 -2.09
C LEU A 203 4.24 0.34 -2.85
N LEU A 204 3.55 1.15 -3.68
CA LEU A 204 2.38 0.73 -4.45
C LEU A 204 2.71 0.78 -5.96
N ASP A 205 2.71 -0.37 -6.64
CA ASP A 205 3.08 -0.43 -8.06
C ASP A 205 2.27 -1.47 -8.87
N ASP A 206 1.01 -1.16 -9.12
CA ASP A 206 0.04 -2.05 -9.76
C ASP A 206 0.39 -2.33 -11.24
N VAL A 207 1.05 -1.41 -11.90
CA VAL A 207 1.43 -1.53 -13.30
C VAL A 207 2.38 -2.70 -13.56
N VAL A 208 3.15 -3.10 -12.55
CA VAL A 208 4.06 -4.26 -12.62
C VAL A 208 3.34 -5.56 -12.98
N GLY A 209 2.09 -5.73 -12.55
CA GLY A 209 1.31 -6.91 -12.92
C GLY A 209 0.96 -7.02 -14.42
N MET A 210 1.11 -5.94 -15.18
CA MET A 210 0.74 -5.87 -16.60
C MET A 210 1.88 -6.25 -17.55
N ILE A 211 3.11 -6.43 -17.07
CA ILE A 211 4.28 -6.73 -17.89
C ILE A 211 4.67 -8.20 -17.85
N SER A 212 5.43 -8.65 -18.84
CA SER A 212 5.96 -10.02 -18.88
C SER A 212 7.05 -10.24 -17.83
N ALA A 213 7.25 -11.48 -17.40
CA ALA A 213 8.33 -11.85 -16.47
C ALA A 213 9.72 -11.46 -17.02
N LYS A 214 9.91 -11.49 -18.32
CA LYS A 214 11.16 -11.03 -18.94
C LYS A 214 11.37 -9.53 -18.71
N HIS A 215 10.38 -8.68 -19.05
CA HIS A 215 10.50 -7.24 -18.86
C HIS A 215 10.61 -6.88 -17.38
N TYR A 216 9.92 -7.60 -16.50
CA TYR A 216 10.08 -7.44 -15.06
C TYR A 216 11.53 -7.64 -14.64
N ARG A 217 12.13 -8.80 -14.95
CA ARG A 217 13.50 -9.13 -14.52
C ARG A 217 14.55 -8.17 -15.09
N GLU A 218 14.39 -7.78 -16.37
CA GLU A 218 15.39 -6.96 -17.07
C GLU A 218 15.27 -5.47 -16.75
N MET A 219 14.05 -4.95 -16.48
CA MET A 219 13.81 -3.53 -16.47
C MET A 219 13.19 -2.99 -15.17
N VAL A 220 12.54 -3.83 -14.36
CA VAL A 220 11.81 -3.35 -13.18
C VAL A 220 12.38 -3.90 -11.87
N ALA A 221 12.73 -5.19 -11.84
CA ALA A 221 13.27 -5.83 -10.64
C ALA A 221 14.49 -5.10 -10.04
N PRO A 222 15.47 -4.60 -10.84
CA PRO A 222 16.60 -3.86 -10.27
C PRO A 222 16.18 -2.59 -9.52
N HIS A 223 15.14 -1.91 -10.00
CA HIS A 223 14.61 -0.69 -9.38
C HIS A 223 13.90 -0.99 -8.06
N LEU A 224 13.04 -2.01 -8.02
CA LEU A 224 12.37 -2.44 -6.78
C LEU A 224 13.38 -2.91 -5.74
N GLN A 225 14.35 -3.75 -6.16
CA GLN A 225 15.42 -4.23 -5.28
C GLN A 225 16.23 -3.09 -4.69
N ARG A 226 16.58 -2.08 -5.49
CA ARG A 226 17.31 -0.90 -5.03
C ARG A 226 16.49 -0.10 -4.01
N ILE A 227 15.18 0.12 -4.28
CA ILE A 227 14.33 0.84 -3.34
C ILE A 227 14.27 0.09 -2.00
N PHE A 228 13.95 -1.21 -2.01
CA PHE A 228 13.80 -1.94 -0.77
C PHE A 228 15.12 -2.16 -0.01
N ALA A 229 16.24 -2.27 -0.71
CA ALA A 229 17.56 -2.37 -0.08
C ALA A 229 18.00 -1.08 0.63
N GLU A 230 17.53 0.08 0.17
CA GLU A 230 17.85 1.37 0.80
C GLU A 230 17.25 1.52 2.20
N PHE A 231 16.12 0.86 2.47
CA PHE A 231 15.39 0.97 3.74
C PHE A 231 15.55 -0.29 4.61
N ASP A 232 16.78 -0.81 4.70
CA ASP A 232 17.07 -1.95 5.55
C ASP A 232 16.78 -1.63 7.04
N GLY A 233 16.24 -2.62 7.76
CA GLY A 233 15.81 -2.44 9.15
C GLY A 233 14.36 -1.92 9.33
N LEU A 234 13.75 -1.34 8.31
CA LEU A 234 12.32 -0.99 8.29
C LEU A 234 11.48 -2.14 7.72
N ILE A 235 10.20 -2.22 8.13
CA ILE A 235 9.23 -3.11 7.48
C ILE A 235 8.87 -2.55 6.12
N LYS A 236 8.98 -3.37 5.09
CA LYS A 236 8.74 -2.98 3.70
C LYS A 236 7.51 -3.69 3.18
N ILE A 237 6.46 -2.93 2.89
CA ILE A 237 5.21 -3.44 2.30
C ILE A 237 5.23 -3.14 0.80
N TYR A 238 4.95 -4.15 0.00
CA TYR A 238 4.69 -4.00 -1.42
C TYR A 238 3.22 -4.26 -1.73
N HIS A 239 2.56 -3.31 -2.37
CA HIS A 239 1.19 -3.41 -2.82
C HIS A 239 1.14 -3.53 -4.34
N ASN A 240 0.43 -4.55 -4.83
CA ASN A 240 0.06 -4.72 -6.23
C ASN A 240 -1.25 -5.51 -6.31
N ASP A 241 -2.34 -4.84 -6.62
CA ASP A 241 -3.67 -5.45 -6.69
C ASP A 241 -4.05 -5.92 -8.11
N THR A 242 -3.12 -5.87 -9.07
CA THR A 242 -3.31 -6.48 -10.38
C THR A 242 -2.94 -7.97 -10.39
N PRO A 243 -3.58 -8.81 -11.22
CA PRO A 243 -3.19 -10.22 -11.33
C PRO A 243 -1.76 -10.38 -11.84
N CYS A 244 -0.85 -10.83 -10.97
CA CYS A 244 0.58 -10.97 -11.27
C CYS A 244 1.14 -12.36 -10.89
N ALA A 245 0.33 -13.43 -10.93
CA ALA A 245 0.74 -14.77 -10.55
C ALA A 245 2.00 -15.27 -11.30
N HIS A 246 2.22 -14.82 -12.51
CA HIS A 246 3.40 -15.13 -13.33
C HIS A 246 4.69 -14.45 -12.82
N LEU A 247 4.61 -13.56 -11.83
CA LEU A 247 5.73 -12.83 -11.25
C LEU A 247 5.98 -13.19 -9.78
N HIS A 248 5.16 -14.00 -9.13
CA HIS A 248 5.24 -14.22 -7.67
C HIS A 248 6.62 -14.64 -7.21
N GLU A 249 7.26 -15.60 -7.90
CA GLU A 249 8.60 -16.07 -7.55
C GLU A 249 9.67 -14.97 -7.72
N ASP A 250 9.54 -14.16 -8.75
CA ASP A 250 10.44 -13.04 -9.01
C ASP A 250 10.22 -11.91 -7.99
N LEU A 251 8.95 -11.58 -7.70
CA LEU A 251 8.57 -10.56 -6.71
C LEU A 251 9.04 -10.93 -5.30
N ALA A 252 8.99 -12.22 -4.92
CA ALA A 252 9.50 -12.69 -3.63
C ALA A 252 11.00 -12.42 -3.42
N ASN A 253 11.74 -12.08 -4.47
CA ASN A 253 13.15 -11.69 -4.42
C ASN A 253 13.38 -10.18 -4.51
N ALA A 254 12.33 -9.37 -4.51
CA ALA A 254 12.45 -7.92 -4.64
C ALA A 254 12.94 -7.22 -3.36
N GLY A 255 12.84 -7.89 -2.19
CA GLY A 255 13.38 -7.38 -0.94
C GLY A 255 12.35 -6.74 0.01
N PHE A 256 11.05 -6.84 -0.26
CA PHE A 256 10.00 -6.46 0.68
C PHE A 256 9.66 -7.58 1.66
N ASP A 257 9.03 -7.23 2.79
CA ASP A 257 8.68 -8.16 3.85
C ASP A 257 7.21 -8.62 3.78
N VAL A 258 6.33 -7.74 3.29
CA VAL A 258 4.87 -7.97 3.23
C VAL A 258 4.36 -7.71 1.83
N PHE A 259 3.54 -8.63 1.31
CA PHE A 259 2.86 -8.49 0.02
C PHE A 259 1.36 -8.33 0.20
N ASN A 260 0.83 -7.17 -0.18
CA ASN A 260 -0.61 -6.98 -0.38
C ASN A 260 -0.94 -7.18 -1.86
N PHE A 261 -1.93 -8.04 -2.14
CA PHE A 261 -2.18 -8.55 -3.49
C PHE A 261 -3.68 -8.77 -3.76
N THR A 262 -4.01 -8.85 -5.03
CA THR A 262 -5.39 -8.96 -5.52
C THR A 262 -6.14 -10.20 -4.98
N HIS A 263 -7.45 -10.03 -4.78
CA HIS A 263 -8.38 -11.13 -4.48
C HIS A 263 -8.62 -12.10 -5.66
N LYS A 264 -8.16 -11.76 -6.86
CA LYS A 264 -8.36 -12.56 -8.09
C LYS A 264 -7.42 -13.77 -8.19
N VAL A 265 -6.57 -13.97 -7.18
CA VAL A 265 -5.67 -15.14 -7.07
C VAL A 265 -6.02 -15.93 -5.81
N ASP A 266 -5.84 -17.26 -5.85
CA ASP A 266 -6.05 -18.08 -4.66
C ASP A 266 -4.89 -17.87 -3.68
N ILE A 267 -5.22 -17.42 -2.47
CA ILE A 267 -4.24 -17.17 -1.40
C ILE A 267 -3.40 -18.40 -1.05
N THR A 268 -3.94 -19.61 -1.21
CA THR A 268 -3.19 -20.86 -0.99
C THR A 268 -2.04 -20.98 -1.97
N GLU A 269 -2.30 -20.62 -3.23
CA GLU A 269 -1.26 -20.67 -4.27
C GLU A 269 -0.20 -19.60 -4.04
N VAL A 270 -0.60 -18.38 -3.65
CA VAL A 270 0.35 -17.32 -3.28
C VAL A 270 1.20 -17.75 -2.08
N LYS A 271 0.57 -18.35 -1.04
CA LYS A 271 1.28 -18.89 0.13
C LYS A 271 2.31 -19.94 -0.26
N ARG A 272 1.95 -20.85 -1.16
CA ARG A 272 2.85 -21.88 -1.66
C ARG A 272 4.04 -21.30 -2.43
N GLN A 273 3.81 -20.29 -3.28
CA GLN A 273 4.85 -19.72 -4.15
C GLN A 273 5.81 -18.80 -3.40
N MET A 274 5.31 -17.95 -2.50
CA MET A 274 6.13 -16.90 -1.90
C MET A 274 6.02 -16.78 -0.36
N GLY A 275 5.07 -17.44 0.28
CA GLY A 275 4.82 -17.33 1.72
C GLY A 275 5.95 -17.84 2.63
N HIS A 276 6.99 -18.47 2.07
CA HIS A 276 8.21 -18.84 2.77
C HIS A 276 9.28 -17.73 2.79
N ARG A 277 9.04 -16.61 2.10
CA ARG A 277 9.95 -15.46 2.00
C ARG A 277 9.30 -14.15 2.42
N VAL A 278 8.00 -14.00 2.15
CA VAL A 278 7.26 -12.77 2.43
C VAL A 278 5.95 -13.09 3.14
N ALA A 279 5.54 -12.24 4.05
CA ALA A 279 4.24 -12.31 4.68
C ALA A 279 3.13 -11.89 3.70
N LEU A 280 1.97 -12.51 3.80
CA LEU A 280 0.83 -12.25 2.93
C LEU A 280 -0.19 -11.35 3.64
N MET A 281 -0.50 -10.22 3.04
CA MET A 281 -1.51 -9.29 3.51
C MET A 281 -2.69 -9.28 2.53
N GLY A 282 -3.77 -9.96 2.87
CA GLY A 282 -4.92 -10.09 1.97
C GLY A 282 -5.87 -11.23 2.37
N ASN A 283 -6.77 -11.74 1.48
CA ASN A 283 -7.12 -11.08 0.21
C ASN A 283 -8.64 -11.13 -0.03
N VAL A 284 -9.41 -10.66 0.96
CA VAL A 284 -10.87 -10.51 0.83
C VAL A 284 -11.16 -9.53 -0.32
N ALA A 285 -12.17 -9.83 -1.16
CA ALA A 285 -12.52 -9.00 -2.31
C ALA A 285 -12.99 -7.60 -1.87
N PRO A 286 -12.28 -6.50 -2.24
CA PRO A 286 -12.58 -5.18 -1.69
C PRO A 286 -13.89 -4.60 -2.22
N LEU A 287 -14.20 -4.78 -3.50
CA LEU A 287 -15.40 -4.21 -4.12
C LEU A 287 -16.60 -5.17 -4.00
N ASP A 288 -16.41 -6.43 -4.38
CA ASP A 288 -17.53 -7.37 -4.46
C ASP A 288 -18.05 -7.79 -3.08
N LEU A 289 -17.17 -7.92 -2.10
CA LEU A 289 -17.54 -8.24 -0.72
C LEU A 289 -17.44 -7.01 0.19
N GLY A 290 -16.32 -6.28 0.14
CA GLY A 290 -16.11 -5.12 1.00
C GLY A 290 -17.18 -4.06 0.86
N VAL A 291 -17.61 -3.74 -0.37
CA VAL A 291 -18.65 -2.73 -0.63
C VAL A 291 -20.04 -3.36 -0.78
N ARG A 292 -20.18 -4.42 -1.59
CA ARG A 292 -21.47 -4.96 -2.01
C ARG A 292 -21.95 -6.14 -1.18
N GLY A 293 -21.05 -6.82 -0.48
CA GLY A 293 -21.35 -7.98 0.34
C GLY A 293 -22.00 -7.60 1.66
N THR A 294 -22.69 -8.56 2.26
CA THR A 294 -23.20 -8.46 3.62
C THR A 294 -22.06 -8.70 4.63
N PRO A 295 -22.19 -8.22 5.88
CA PRO A 295 -21.19 -8.53 6.92
C PRO A 295 -20.93 -10.03 7.11
N GLN A 296 -21.98 -10.88 6.92
CA GLN A 296 -21.81 -12.32 7.01
C GLN A 296 -20.94 -12.88 5.88
N GLU A 297 -21.15 -12.46 4.63
CA GLU A 297 -20.34 -12.89 3.50
C GLU A 297 -18.89 -12.44 3.64
N VAL A 298 -18.65 -11.24 4.17
CA VAL A 298 -17.31 -10.73 4.47
C VAL A 298 -16.63 -11.57 5.55
N GLU A 299 -17.34 -11.90 6.64
CA GLU A 299 -16.83 -12.74 7.72
C GLU A 299 -16.46 -14.15 7.24
N GLU A 300 -17.32 -14.78 6.42
CA GLU A 300 -17.07 -16.10 5.83
C GLU A 300 -15.86 -16.09 4.89
N ALA A 301 -15.69 -15.05 4.08
CA ALA A 301 -14.53 -14.89 3.20
C ALA A 301 -13.24 -14.65 4.01
N ALA A 302 -13.31 -13.85 5.06
CA ALA A 302 -12.18 -13.60 5.97
C ALA A 302 -11.73 -14.89 6.68
N LEU A 303 -12.67 -15.69 7.21
CA LEU A 303 -12.38 -16.99 7.80
C LEU A 303 -11.75 -17.94 6.78
N THR A 304 -12.23 -17.94 5.53
CA THR A 304 -11.65 -18.73 4.44
C THR A 304 -10.19 -18.33 4.16
N CYS A 305 -9.88 -17.05 4.14
CA CYS A 305 -8.49 -16.56 3.99
C CYS A 305 -7.62 -17.02 5.16
N LEU A 306 -8.12 -16.92 6.39
CA LEU A 306 -7.41 -17.35 7.60
C LEU A 306 -7.14 -18.85 7.59
N ASP A 307 -8.15 -19.68 7.31
CA ASP A 307 -8.00 -21.14 7.24
C ASP A 307 -6.95 -21.59 6.22
N LYS A 308 -6.86 -20.87 5.10
CA LYS A 308 -5.95 -21.19 3.99
C LYS A 308 -4.51 -20.71 4.22
N ALA A 309 -4.31 -19.55 4.86
CA ALA A 309 -3.00 -18.90 4.84
C ALA A 309 -2.39 -18.61 6.21
N ALA A 310 -3.16 -18.64 7.31
CA ALA A 310 -2.62 -18.39 8.63
C ALA A 310 -1.74 -19.51 9.20
N PRO A 311 -2.01 -20.81 8.93
CA PRO A 311 -1.14 -21.87 9.42
C PRO A 311 0.31 -21.68 8.94
N GLY A 312 1.26 -21.77 9.88
CA GLY A 312 2.69 -21.61 9.63
C GLY A 312 3.14 -20.16 9.57
N GLY A 313 2.34 -19.21 10.07
CA GLY A 313 2.71 -17.80 10.26
C GLY A 313 2.67 -16.94 8.99
N GLY A 314 3.14 -15.70 9.10
CA GLY A 314 3.25 -14.77 7.97
C GLY A 314 1.92 -14.41 7.30
N MET A 315 0.80 -14.42 8.07
CA MET A 315 -0.52 -14.01 7.57
C MET A 315 -1.00 -12.74 8.27
N ILE A 316 -1.45 -11.81 7.46
CA ILE A 316 -2.11 -10.56 7.87
C ILE A 316 -3.44 -10.50 7.13
N LEU A 317 -4.55 -10.50 7.85
CA LEU A 317 -5.86 -10.41 7.21
C LEU A 317 -6.07 -9.00 6.65
N SER A 318 -6.49 -8.91 5.40
CA SER A 318 -6.74 -7.65 4.70
C SER A 318 -7.71 -7.82 3.53
N PHE A 319 -8.11 -6.72 2.94
CA PHE A 319 -8.63 -6.75 1.57
C PHE A 319 -7.52 -7.05 0.56
N GLY A 320 -7.89 -7.59 -0.58
CA GLY A 320 -6.99 -7.76 -1.72
C GLY A 320 -6.85 -6.47 -2.52
N GLY A 321 -6.29 -5.46 -1.87
CA GLY A 321 -6.19 -4.08 -2.27
C GLY A 321 -6.44 -3.13 -1.11
N GLY A 322 -6.65 -1.85 -1.40
CA GLY A 322 -7.09 -0.86 -0.41
C GLY A 322 -8.57 -1.02 -0.05
N VAL A 323 -8.99 -0.35 1.02
CA VAL A 323 -10.42 -0.22 1.36
C VAL A 323 -11.09 0.60 0.25
N SER A 324 -12.05 -0.03 -0.44
CA SER A 324 -12.74 0.64 -1.57
C SER A 324 -13.65 1.76 -1.09
N PRO A 325 -13.85 2.82 -1.90
CA PRO A 325 -14.90 3.81 -1.65
C PRO A 325 -16.23 3.13 -1.33
N GLU A 326 -17.00 3.72 -0.43
CA GLU A 326 -18.33 3.22 0.01
C GLU A 326 -18.29 1.92 0.84
N THR A 327 -17.11 1.37 1.20
CA THR A 327 -17.07 0.21 2.12
C THR A 327 -17.73 0.58 3.46
N PRO A 328 -18.82 -0.11 3.87
CA PRO A 328 -19.50 0.20 5.12
C PRO A 328 -18.70 -0.27 6.33
N ALA A 329 -18.82 0.47 7.44
CA ALA A 329 -18.15 0.16 8.70
C ALA A 329 -18.42 -1.27 9.21
N GLU A 330 -19.64 -1.75 9.01
CA GLU A 330 -20.10 -3.07 9.42
C GLU A 330 -19.33 -4.20 8.73
N ASN A 331 -18.87 -3.99 7.51
CA ASN A 331 -18.07 -4.95 6.76
C ASN A 331 -16.61 -4.98 7.28
N ILE A 332 -16.07 -3.83 7.73
CA ILE A 332 -14.80 -3.80 8.46
C ILE A 332 -14.95 -4.51 9.81
N ASP A 333 -16.03 -4.25 10.56
CA ASP A 333 -16.32 -4.96 11.81
C ASP A 333 -16.39 -6.48 11.62
N ALA A 334 -16.94 -6.95 10.50
CA ALA A 334 -17.03 -8.37 10.17
C ALA A 334 -15.63 -9.00 9.98
N MET A 335 -14.72 -8.32 9.28
CA MET A 335 -13.33 -8.78 9.15
C MET A 335 -12.64 -8.85 10.51
N LEU A 336 -12.79 -7.82 11.35
CA LEU A 336 -12.20 -7.78 12.70
C LEU A 336 -12.76 -8.89 13.60
N ARG A 337 -14.07 -9.21 13.50
CA ARG A 337 -14.68 -10.32 14.22
C ARG A 337 -14.12 -11.66 13.76
N ALA A 338 -13.96 -11.88 12.45
CA ALA A 338 -13.36 -13.10 11.92
C ALA A 338 -11.97 -13.34 12.52
N ALA A 339 -11.08 -12.34 12.46
CA ALA A 339 -9.73 -12.46 13.01
C ALA A 339 -9.73 -12.69 14.54
N ARG A 340 -10.60 -11.99 15.26
CA ARG A 340 -10.71 -12.12 16.72
C ARG A 340 -11.14 -13.50 17.16
N ASN A 341 -12.08 -14.12 16.44
CA ASN A 341 -12.72 -15.37 16.80
C ASN A 341 -12.06 -16.60 16.18
N TRP A 342 -11.14 -16.40 15.21
CA TRP A 342 -10.45 -17.50 14.59
C TRP A 342 -9.46 -18.16 15.55
N THR A 343 -9.58 -19.48 15.73
CA THR A 343 -8.77 -20.29 16.65
C THR A 343 -7.98 -21.41 15.97
N GLY A 344 -7.89 -21.34 14.65
CA GLY A 344 -7.26 -22.37 13.80
C GLY A 344 -8.20 -22.89 12.74
N PRO A 345 -7.69 -23.63 11.74
CA PRO A 345 -8.48 -24.12 10.62
C PRO A 345 -9.69 -24.94 11.04
N SER A 346 -10.81 -24.71 10.36
CA SER A 346 -12.08 -25.43 10.57
C SER A 346 -11.88 -26.93 10.25
N GLY A 347 -11.56 -27.71 11.24
CA GLY A 347 -11.26 -29.16 11.12
C GLY A 347 -10.18 -29.67 12.10
N SER A 348 -9.47 -28.75 12.77
CA SER A 348 -8.47 -29.09 13.79
C SER A 348 -9.05 -29.17 15.22
N ALA A 349 -10.36 -29.00 15.39
CA ALA A 349 -11.02 -29.22 16.67
C ALA A 349 -10.94 -30.70 17.02
N GLY A 350 -9.91 -31.08 17.79
CA GLY A 350 -9.92 -32.33 18.52
C GLY A 350 -11.18 -32.46 19.39
N PRO A 351 -11.56 -33.67 19.79
CA PRO A 351 -12.79 -33.89 20.52
C PRO A 351 -12.77 -33.02 21.79
N ARG A 352 -13.78 -32.14 21.93
CA ARG A 352 -14.03 -31.44 23.19
C ARG A 352 -14.26 -32.51 24.24
N GLU A 353 -13.31 -32.69 25.15
CA GLU A 353 -13.54 -33.52 26.32
C GLU A 353 -14.78 -32.98 27.03
N SER A 354 -15.76 -33.89 27.14
CA SER A 354 -17.04 -33.70 27.79
C SER A 354 -16.90 -33.71 29.34
#